data_b951139432a98963e94f26376f536358
#
_entry.id   b951139432a98963e94f26376f536358
#
_cell.length_a   1.000
_cell.length_b   1.000
_cell.length_c   1.000
_cell.angle_alpha   90.00
_cell.angle_beta   90.00
_cell.angle_gamma   90.00
#
_symmetry.space_group_name_H-M   'P 1'
#
loop_
_entity.id
_entity.type
_entity.pdbx_description
1 polymer ?
#
loop_
_entity_poly.entity_id
_entity_poly.type
_entity_poly.pdbx_seq_one_letter_code
_entity_poly.pdbx_strand_id
1 'polypeptide(L)'
;LRLAEDFAMADILSKGRIIFGVGRGYHTREVETFGAPMLDSDANRELFEEQLEVITKAFTQETFSHQGKHYQLPPEVPYRGYQLKELTLVPRPLTQPVDIWQPLVSANPRGIDFMAKMGIKPLIANNPLPALEEKLQMLQSARAKYGKETGLGEDVALGFRIFIAESKEKAIKQARPYFEEAMKFAGPLGVMPLTDEQNVSVVNKGQTPGVVLPTLDEA
;
A
#
# COMPACT_ATOMS: atom_id res chain seq x y z
N LEU A 1 15.46 -6.67 -5.12
CA LEU A 1 15.31 -7.74 -6.13
C LEU A 1 14.87 -9.07 -5.52
N ARG A 2 15.36 -9.47 -4.34
CA ARG A 2 15.00 -10.75 -3.73
C ARG A 2 13.48 -10.94 -3.60
N LEU A 3 12.77 -9.91 -3.15
CA LEU A 3 11.30 -9.95 -3.10
C LEU A 3 10.66 -10.19 -4.47
N ALA A 4 11.24 -9.64 -5.54
CA ALA A 4 10.75 -9.87 -6.90
C ALA A 4 10.96 -11.31 -7.35
N GLU A 5 12.10 -11.94 -7.01
CA GLU A 5 12.36 -13.35 -7.29
C GLU A 5 11.40 -14.27 -6.52
N ASP A 6 11.21 -13.99 -5.22
CA ASP A 6 10.32 -14.78 -4.36
C ASP A 6 8.86 -14.69 -4.86
N PHE A 7 8.40 -13.48 -5.25
CA PHE A 7 7.08 -13.32 -5.86
C PHE A 7 6.97 -14.08 -7.19
N ALA A 8 7.95 -13.96 -8.07
CA ALA A 8 7.93 -14.64 -9.36
C ALA A 8 7.86 -16.18 -9.20
N MET A 9 8.62 -16.73 -8.23
CA MET A 9 8.53 -18.14 -7.90
C MET A 9 7.14 -18.53 -7.37
N ALA A 10 6.57 -17.73 -6.46
CA ALA A 10 5.25 -17.97 -5.92
C ALA A 10 4.16 -17.88 -7.00
N ASP A 11 4.29 -16.95 -7.95
CA ASP A 11 3.36 -16.80 -9.08
C ASP A 11 3.38 -18.03 -9.99
N ILE A 12 4.57 -18.55 -10.31
CA ILE A 12 4.74 -19.78 -11.08
C ILE A 12 4.12 -20.97 -10.33
N LEU A 13 4.44 -21.16 -9.05
CA LEU A 13 3.93 -22.28 -8.25
C LEU A 13 2.41 -22.23 -8.08
N SER A 14 1.86 -21.04 -7.96
CA SER A 14 0.41 -20.83 -7.87
C SER A 14 -0.30 -20.85 -9.23
N LYS A 15 0.43 -20.91 -10.34
CA LYS A 15 -0.10 -20.81 -11.70
C LYS A 15 -0.84 -19.48 -11.95
N GLY A 16 -0.23 -18.35 -11.56
CA GLY A 16 -0.75 -17.02 -11.78
C GLY A 16 -1.92 -16.62 -10.88
N ARG A 17 -2.10 -17.25 -9.72
CA ARG A 17 -3.25 -17.01 -8.83
C ARG A 17 -2.93 -16.12 -7.62
N ILE A 18 -1.83 -15.39 -7.66
CA ILE A 18 -1.46 -14.49 -6.58
C ILE A 18 -1.45 -13.04 -7.02
N ILE A 19 -1.65 -12.16 -6.05
CA ILE A 19 -1.61 -10.71 -6.19
C ILE A 19 -0.36 -10.18 -5.48
N PHE A 20 0.32 -9.22 -6.07
CA PHE A 20 1.44 -8.56 -5.44
C PHE A 20 0.97 -7.38 -4.58
N GLY A 21 0.71 -7.66 -3.31
CA GLY A 21 0.34 -6.64 -2.33
C GLY A 21 1.58 -5.90 -1.83
N VAL A 22 1.56 -4.56 -1.89
CA VAL A 22 2.68 -3.71 -1.47
C VAL A 22 2.26 -2.66 -0.47
N GLY A 23 3.17 -2.24 0.40
CA GLY A 23 2.93 -1.19 1.39
C GLY A 23 4.22 -0.60 1.93
N ARG A 24 4.16 0.67 2.34
CA ARG A 24 5.31 1.40 2.90
C ARG A 24 5.59 1.08 4.37
N GLY A 25 4.75 0.23 4.98
CA GLY A 25 4.70 0.09 6.42
C GLY A 25 3.86 1.17 7.08
N TYR A 26 3.46 0.93 8.31
CA TYR A 26 2.60 1.84 9.08
C TYR A 26 3.06 2.04 10.52
N HIS A 27 4.10 1.32 10.94
CA HIS A 27 4.55 1.35 12.33
C HIS A 27 6.08 1.40 12.42
N THR A 28 6.60 2.32 13.23
CA THR A 28 8.05 2.51 13.40
C THR A 28 8.76 1.25 13.89
N ARG A 29 8.14 0.50 14.81
CA ARG A 29 8.70 -0.74 15.33
C ARG A 29 8.93 -1.82 14.26
N GLU A 30 8.11 -1.81 13.18
CA GLU A 30 8.33 -2.70 12.05
C GLU A 30 9.36 -2.13 11.09
N VAL A 31 9.15 -0.90 10.65
CA VAL A 31 9.93 -0.29 9.57
C VAL A 31 11.33 0.11 10.01
N GLU A 32 11.46 0.86 11.12
CA GLU A 32 12.75 1.32 11.63
C GLU A 32 13.61 0.16 12.16
N THR A 33 12.98 -0.86 12.75
CA THR A 33 13.70 -2.06 13.24
C THR A 33 14.40 -2.80 12.10
N PHE A 34 13.83 -2.76 10.90
CA PHE A 34 14.44 -3.36 9.71
C PHE A 34 15.28 -2.38 8.88
N GLY A 35 15.59 -1.22 9.44
CA GLY A 35 16.54 -0.26 8.85
C GLY A 35 15.95 0.63 7.75
N ALA A 36 14.62 0.65 7.59
CA ALA A 36 13.98 1.57 6.64
C ALA A 36 13.42 2.80 7.38
N PRO A 37 13.49 4.00 6.80
CA PRO A 37 13.00 5.21 7.44
C PRO A 37 11.46 5.19 7.52
N MET A 38 10.91 5.53 8.69
CA MET A 38 9.47 5.70 8.90
C MET A 38 9.16 7.04 9.54
N LEU A 39 10.01 7.51 10.46
CA LEU A 39 9.87 8.80 11.12
C LEU A 39 10.01 9.95 10.12
N ASP A 40 10.86 9.80 9.12
CA ASP A 40 10.92 10.67 7.95
C ASP A 40 9.98 10.13 6.86
N SER A 41 8.78 10.69 6.78
CA SER A 41 7.74 10.28 5.84
C SER A 41 8.14 10.45 4.38
N ASP A 42 8.96 11.46 4.06
CA ASP A 42 9.40 11.72 2.69
C ASP A 42 10.49 10.74 2.28
N ALA A 43 11.47 10.48 3.14
CA ALA A 43 12.48 9.46 2.91
C ALA A 43 11.87 8.06 2.79
N ASN A 44 10.89 7.71 3.63
CA ASN A 44 10.15 6.46 3.53
C ASN A 44 9.44 6.32 2.17
N ARG A 45 8.78 7.40 1.72
CA ARG A 45 8.06 7.41 0.44
C ARG A 45 9.02 7.29 -0.74
N GLU A 46 10.10 8.06 -0.75
CA GLU A 46 11.10 8.02 -1.82
C GLU A 46 11.71 6.62 -1.97
N LEU A 47 12.10 6.01 -0.86
CA LEU A 47 12.64 4.66 -0.85
C LEU A 47 11.64 3.64 -1.41
N PHE A 48 10.38 3.71 -0.96
CA PHE A 48 9.32 2.82 -1.42
C PHE A 48 9.03 2.98 -2.93
N GLU A 49 8.93 4.23 -3.40
CA GLU A 49 8.67 4.53 -4.80
C GLU A 49 9.80 3.98 -5.69
N GLU A 50 11.06 4.19 -5.32
CA GLU A 50 12.20 3.67 -6.05
C GLU A 50 12.27 2.13 -6.02
N GLN A 51 11.95 1.50 -4.88
CA GLN A 51 11.88 0.04 -4.77
C GLN A 51 10.84 -0.54 -5.73
N LEU A 52 9.66 0.06 -5.84
CA LEU A 52 8.62 -0.39 -6.75
C LEU A 52 9.00 -0.15 -8.22
N GLU A 53 9.67 0.95 -8.54
CA GLU A 53 10.19 1.17 -9.89
C GLU A 53 11.18 0.08 -10.30
N VAL A 54 12.11 -0.28 -9.41
CA VAL A 54 13.08 -1.37 -9.65
C VAL A 54 12.37 -2.72 -9.84
N ILE A 55 11.44 -3.06 -8.95
CA ILE A 55 10.69 -4.32 -9.02
C ILE A 55 9.86 -4.39 -10.30
N THR A 56 9.19 -3.30 -10.68
CA THR A 56 8.40 -3.24 -11.91
C THR A 56 9.26 -3.40 -13.16
N LYS A 57 10.45 -2.76 -13.21
CA LYS A 57 11.41 -2.99 -14.30
C LYS A 57 11.81 -4.47 -14.37
N ALA A 58 12.15 -5.07 -13.23
CA ALA A 58 12.54 -6.47 -13.17
C ALA A 58 11.43 -7.42 -13.65
N PHE A 59 10.15 -7.10 -13.37
CA PHE A 59 9.02 -7.90 -13.84
C PHE A 59 8.77 -7.76 -15.34
N THR A 60 8.89 -6.55 -15.88
CA THR A 60 8.42 -6.21 -17.23
C THR A 60 9.51 -6.27 -18.30
N GLN A 61 10.78 -6.07 -17.94
CA GLN A 61 11.89 -6.04 -18.89
C GLN A 61 12.68 -7.36 -18.86
N GLU A 62 13.14 -7.81 -20.00
CA GLU A 62 14.01 -9.01 -20.09
C GLU A 62 15.34 -8.78 -19.42
N THR A 63 15.96 -7.64 -19.74
CA THR A 63 17.12 -7.10 -19.05
C THR A 63 16.82 -5.67 -18.59
N PHE A 64 17.39 -5.25 -17.47
CA PHE A 64 17.19 -3.91 -16.96
C PHE A 64 18.42 -3.38 -16.22
N SER A 65 18.48 -2.07 -16.15
CA SER A 65 19.38 -1.33 -15.27
C SER A 65 18.60 -0.25 -14.52
N HIS A 66 19.13 0.17 -13.40
CA HIS A 66 18.54 1.25 -12.62
C HIS A 66 19.66 2.10 -12.00
N GLN A 67 19.50 3.40 -12.10
CA GLN A 67 20.32 4.38 -11.40
C GLN A 67 19.39 5.38 -10.72
N GLY A 68 19.29 5.26 -9.41
CA GLY A 68 18.42 6.08 -8.59
C GLY A 68 19.15 6.66 -7.38
N LYS A 69 18.40 7.19 -6.44
CA LYS A 69 18.92 7.78 -5.21
C LYS A 69 19.42 6.72 -4.22
N HIS A 70 18.71 5.60 -4.14
CA HIS A 70 18.94 4.53 -3.16
C HIS A 70 19.57 3.30 -3.79
N TYR A 71 19.36 3.06 -5.08
CA TYR A 71 19.82 1.86 -5.77
C TYR A 71 20.56 2.18 -7.06
N GLN A 72 21.69 1.52 -7.24
CA GLN A 72 22.39 1.43 -8.53
C GLN A 72 22.46 -0.06 -8.91
N LEU A 73 21.85 -0.43 -10.03
CA LEU A 73 21.72 -1.81 -10.47
C LEU A 73 22.06 -1.96 -11.96
N PRO A 74 23.06 -2.75 -12.32
CA PRO A 74 24.01 -3.41 -11.41
C PRO A 74 24.94 -2.39 -10.72
N PRO A 75 25.50 -2.74 -9.55
CA PRO A 75 26.54 -1.92 -8.94
C PRO A 75 27.82 -1.94 -9.80
N GLU A 76 28.66 -0.91 -9.65
CA GLU A 76 29.95 -0.80 -10.34
C GLU A 76 31.00 -1.73 -9.73
N VAL A 77 30.78 -3.03 -9.88
CA VAL A 77 31.74 -4.05 -9.43
C VAL A 77 32.15 -4.94 -10.60
N PRO A 78 33.45 -5.30 -10.71
CA PRO A 78 33.87 -6.21 -11.75
C PRO A 78 33.35 -7.62 -11.51
N TYR A 79 32.86 -8.27 -12.55
CA TYR A 79 32.40 -9.66 -12.52
C TYR A 79 33.20 -10.47 -13.54
N ARG A 80 34.06 -11.38 -13.06
CA ARG A 80 34.86 -12.28 -13.90
C ARG A 80 35.63 -11.58 -15.04
N GLY A 81 36.20 -10.41 -14.77
CA GLY A 81 36.97 -9.64 -15.74
C GLY A 81 36.18 -8.72 -16.67
N TYR A 82 34.88 -8.59 -16.48
CA TYR A 82 34.04 -7.62 -17.17
C TYR A 82 33.06 -6.95 -16.20
N GLN A 83 32.50 -5.83 -16.60
CA GLN A 83 31.51 -5.10 -15.83
C GLN A 83 30.09 -5.46 -16.33
N LEU A 84 29.22 -5.88 -15.42
CA LEU A 84 27.80 -6.04 -15.73
C LEU A 84 27.19 -4.68 -16.04
N LYS A 85 26.39 -4.62 -17.12
CA LYS A 85 25.67 -3.42 -17.51
C LYS A 85 24.17 -3.53 -17.25
N GLU A 86 23.66 -4.75 -17.20
CA GLU A 86 22.25 -5.06 -17.04
C GLU A 86 22.07 -6.31 -16.17
N LEU A 87 20.90 -6.43 -15.56
CA LEU A 87 20.46 -7.58 -14.78
C LEU A 87 19.26 -8.23 -15.42
N THR A 88 19.04 -9.49 -15.12
CA THR A 88 17.84 -10.26 -15.49
C THR A 88 17.23 -10.85 -14.24
N LEU A 89 15.92 -10.75 -14.09
CA LEU A 89 15.18 -11.44 -13.04
C LEU A 89 14.95 -12.90 -13.43
N VAL A 90 15.37 -13.84 -12.58
CA VAL A 90 15.20 -15.28 -12.80
C VAL A 90 14.71 -15.96 -11.51
N PRO A 91 13.50 -16.58 -11.52
CA PRO A 91 12.56 -16.62 -12.65
C PRO A 91 11.82 -15.30 -12.85
N ARG A 92 11.14 -15.16 -13.96
CA ARG A 92 10.19 -14.05 -14.19
C ARG A 92 8.77 -14.50 -13.84
N PRO A 93 7.89 -13.59 -13.41
CA PRO A 93 6.50 -13.92 -13.13
C PRO A 93 5.80 -14.53 -14.37
N LEU A 94 4.94 -15.50 -14.15
CA LEU A 94 4.09 -16.08 -15.17
C LEU A 94 3.03 -15.09 -15.65
N THR A 95 2.46 -14.33 -14.71
CA THR A 95 1.42 -13.34 -14.97
C THR A 95 2.03 -12.03 -15.42
N GLN A 96 1.62 -11.54 -16.59
CA GLN A 96 2.08 -10.26 -17.14
C GLN A 96 0.88 -9.49 -17.73
N PRO A 97 0.69 -8.24 -17.33
CA PRO A 97 1.38 -7.52 -16.25
C PRO A 97 1.08 -8.11 -14.88
N VAL A 98 2.02 -7.97 -13.94
CA VAL A 98 1.79 -8.37 -12.54
C VAL A 98 0.71 -7.48 -11.94
N ASP A 99 -0.27 -8.10 -11.28
CA ASP A 99 -1.36 -7.39 -10.61
C ASP A 99 -0.89 -6.85 -9.25
N ILE A 100 -0.63 -5.54 -9.17
CA ILE A 100 -0.07 -4.87 -7.99
C ILE A 100 -1.18 -4.13 -7.25
N TRP A 101 -1.30 -4.39 -5.97
CA TRP A 101 -2.29 -3.77 -5.09
C TRP A 101 -1.65 -3.08 -3.90
N GLN A 102 -2.19 -1.93 -3.50
CA GLN A 102 -1.69 -1.15 -2.36
C GLN A 102 -2.84 -0.59 -1.53
N PRO A 103 -2.77 -0.65 -0.18
CA PRO A 103 -3.71 0.07 0.67
C PRO A 103 -3.65 1.58 0.44
N LEU A 104 -4.81 2.19 0.17
CA LEU A 104 -4.98 3.64 0.07
C LEU A 104 -5.66 4.16 1.34
N VAL A 105 -4.87 4.46 2.36
CA VAL A 105 -5.36 4.93 3.66
C VAL A 105 -5.71 6.43 3.61
N SER A 106 -4.79 7.27 3.12
CA SER A 106 -4.98 8.72 3.05
C SER A 106 -5.16 9.21 1.62
N ALA A 107 -5.91 10.30 1.42
CA ALA A 107 -6.06 10.98 0.13
C ALA A 107 -4.83 11.85 -0.21
N ASN A 108 -3.61 11.30 -0.06
CA ASN A 108 -2.39 12.04 -0.38
C ASN A 108 -2.21 12.12 -1.91
N PRO A 109 -2.20 13.33 -2.51
CA PRO A 109 -2.14 13.48 -3.96
C PRO A 109 -0.92 12.84 -4.61
N ARG A 110 0.28 12.96 -4.00
CA ARG A 110 1.51 12.32 -4.51
C ARG A 110 1.39 10.80 -4.53
N GLY A 111 0.82 10.21 -3.47
CA GLY A 111 0.63 8.76 -3.41
C GLY A 111 -0.36 8.25 -4.44
N ILE A 112 -1.48 8.95 -4.64
CA ILE A 112 -2.48 8.62 -5.65
C ILE A 112 -1.90 8.77 -7.06
N ASP A 113 -1.15 9.84 -7.32
CA ASP A 113 -0.50 10.06 -8.62
C ASP A 113 0.52 8.97 -8.94
N PHE A 114 1.34 8.57 -7.95
CA PHE A 114 2.28 7.44 -8.09
C PHE A 114 1.57 6.13 -8.39
N MET A 115 0.49 5.81 -7.67
CA MET A 115 -0.31 4.61 -7.94
C MET A 115 -0.87 4.61 -9.37
N ALA A 116 -1.40 5.75 -9.81
CA ALA A 116 -1.93 5.92 -11.16
C ALA A 116 -0.84 5.75 -12.24
N LYS A 117 0.33 6.38 -12.05
CA LYS A 117 1.50 6.25 -12.92
C LYS A 117 1.93 4.79 -13.07
N MET A 118 2.07 4.09 -11.95
CA MET A 118 2.56 2.71 -11.90
C MET A 118 1.50 1.66 -12.22
N GLY A 119 0.23 2.04 -12.38
CA GLY A 119 -0.87 1.10 -12.60
C GLY A 119 -1.23 0.27 -11.37
N ILE A 120 -0.91 0.75 -10.18
CA ILE A 120 -1.22 0.09 -8.91
C ILE A 120 -2.69 0.25 -8.60
N LYS A 121 -3.34 -0.85 -8.22
CA LYS A 121 -4.75 -0.89 -7.82
C LYS A 121 -4.89 -0.62 -6.31
N PRO A 122 -5.79 0.28 -5.90
CA PRO A 122 -5.98 0.58 -4.50
C PRO A 122 -6.91 -0.41 -3.80
N LEU A 123 -6.58 -0.71 -2.53
CA LEU A 123 -7.50 -1.28 -1.57
C LEU A 123 -7.88 -0.19 -0.58
N ILE A 124 -9.16 0.16 -0.52
CA ILE A 124 -9.70 1.19 0.37
C ILE A 124 -10.59 0.51 1.41
N ALA A 125 -10.26 0.66 2.68
CA ALA A 125 -10.98 0.02 3.76
C ALA A 125 -11.54 1.03 4.76
N ASN A 126 -12.73 0.74 5.30
CA ASN A 126 -13.33 1.44 6.43
C ASN A 126 -13.41 2.98 6.24
N ASN A 127 -13.85 3.44 5.08
CA ASN A 127 -14.05 4.87 4.82
C ASN A 127 -15.55 5.22 4.85
N PRO A 128 -15.93 6.37 5.44
CA PRO A 128 -17.25 6.97 5.22
C PRO A 128 -17.48 7.26 3.73
N LEU A 129 -18.73 7.15 3.28
CA LEU A 129 -19.08 7.30 1.86
C LEU A 129 -18.54 8.59 1.21
N PRO A 130 -18.64 9.80 1.85
CA PRO A 130 -18.11 11.01 1.24
C PRO A 130 -16.59 10.98 1.03
N ALA A 131 -15.83 10.47 2.02
CA ALA A 131 -14.38 10.35 1.92
C ALA A 131 -13.95 9.25 0.93
N LEU A 132 -14.77 8.23 0.76
CA LEU A 132 -14.56 7.20 -0.26
C LEU A 132 -14.74 7.80 -1.66
N GLU A 133 -15.83 8.52 -1.88
CA GLU A 133 -16.12 9.15 -3.17
C GLU A 133 -15.01 10.13 -3.59
N GLU A 134 -14.54 10.98 -2.67
CA GLU A 134 -13.41 11.89 -2.91
C GLU A 134 -12.16 11.12 -3.38
N LYS A 135 -11.79 10.04 -2.68
CA LYS A 135 -10.63 9.22 -3.07
C LYS A 135 -10.79 8.59 -4.45
N LEU A 136 -12.00 8.11 -4.78
CA LEU A 136 -12.29 7.52 -6.07
C LEU A 136 -12.19 8.55 -7.20
N GLN A 137 -12.71 9.76 -6.98
CA GLN A 137 -12.60 10.88 -7.95
C GLN A 137 -11.16 11.32 -8.14
N MET A 138 -10.38 11.44 -7.07
CA MET A 138 -8.95 11.76 -7.16
C MET A 138 -8.18 10.70 -7.94
N LEU A 139 -8.45 9.42 -7.69
CA LEU A 139 -7.81 8.31 -8.40
C LEU A 139 -8.16 8.30 -9.90
N GLN A 140 -9.44 8.47 -10.22
CA GLN A 140 -9.91 8.55 -11.61
C GLN A 140 -9.21 9.70 -12.35
N SER A 141 -9.17 10.89 -11.73
CA SER A 141 -8.50 12.06 -12.28
C SER A 141 -6.99 11.85 -12.47
N ALA A 142 -6.35 11.18 -11.51
CA ALA A 142 -4.93 10.84 -11.61
C ALA A 142 -4.65 9.83 -12.73
N ARG A 143 -5.48 8.81 -12.89
CA ARG A 143 -5.35 7.82 -13.98
C ARG A 143 -5.51 8.44 -15.36
N ALA A 144 -6.44 9.38 -15.52
CA ALA A 144 -6.63 10.10 -16.78
C ALA A 144 -5.38 10.86 -17.25
N LYS A 145 -4.56 11.42 -16.34
CA LYS A 145 -3.28 12.05 -16.66
C LYS A 145 -2.29 11.12 -17.37
N TYR A 146 -2.40 9.81 -17.11
CA TYR A 146 -1.56 8.77 -17.69
C TYR A 146 -2.25 8.00 -18.83
N GLY A 147 -3.32 8.59 -19.41
CA GLY A 147 -4.04 8.02 -20.53
C GLY A 147 -4.90 6.80 -20.17
N LYS A 148 -5.23 6.62 -18.90
CA LYS A 148 -6.09 5.53 -18.41
C LYS A 148 -7.47 6.09 -18.06
N GLU A 149 -8.38 6.04 -19.01
CA GLU A 149 -9.79 6.36 -18.74
C GLU A 149 -10.45 5.19 -18.03
N THR A 150 -10.93 5.41 -16.83
CA THR A 150 -11.59 4.38 -15.98
C THR A 150 -12.91 4.91 -15.44
N GLY A 151 -13.86 4.01 -15.23
CA GLY A 151 -15.07 4.30 -14.48
C GLY A 151 -14.76 4.64 -13.02
N LEU A 152 -15.69 5.34 -12.34
CA LEU A 152 -15.55 5.61 -10.91
C LEU A 152 -15.55 4.29 -10.13
N GLY A 153 -14.48 4.03 -9.38
CA GLY A 153 -14.32 2.79 -8.60
C GLY A 153 -13.86 1.57 -9.41
N GLU A 154 -13.59 1.70 -10.70
CA GLU A 154 -13.01 0.63 -11.49
C GLU A 154 -11.60 0.27 -10.99
N ASP A 155 -11.27 -1.03 -10.97
CA ASP A 155 -10.01 -1.55 -10.43
C ASP A 155 -9.71 -1.08 -8.99
N VAL A 156 -10.74 -1.08 -8.13
CA VAL A 156 -10.64 -0.74 -6.71
C VAL A 156 -11.22 -1.86 -5.87
N ALA A 157 -10.50 -2.30 -4.85
CA ALA A 157 -11.05 -3.18 -3.83
C ALA A 157 -11.54 -2.35 -2.64
N LEU A 158 -12.75 -2.64 -2.17
CA LEU A 158 -13.34 -2.01 -0.99
C LEU A 158 -13.43 -3.01 0.15
N GLY A 159 -12.92 -2.62 1.31
CA GLY A 159 -13.00 -3.40 2.54
C GLY A 159 -13.98 -2.78 3.52
N PHE A 160 -14.94 -3.57 4.00
CA PHE A 160 -15.91 -3.16 5.00
C PHE A 160 -15.89 -4.11 6.18
N ARG A 161 -16.09 -3.57 7.37
CA ARG A 161 -16.42 -4.38 8.55
C ARG A 161 -17.93 -4.55 8.58
N ILE A 162 -18.38 -5.79 8.42
CA ILE A 162 -19.82 -6.11 8.35
C ILE A 162 -20.17 -6.95 9.58
N PHE A 163 -21.22 -6.55 10.29
CA PHE A 163 -21.80 -7.31 11.37
C PHE A 163 -23.31 -7.45 11.12
N ILE A 164 -23.79 -8.68 11.01
CA ILE A 164 -25.18 -8.98 10.63
C ILE A 164 -25.93 -9.53 11.84
N ALA A 165 -27.05 -8.92 12.16
CA ALA A 165 -27.99 -9.38 13.18
C ALA A 165 -29.45 -9.09 12.73
N GLU A 166 -30.43 -9.48 13.54
CA GLU A 166 -31.86 -9.29 13.25
C GLU A 166 -32.29 -7.82 13.28
N SER A 167 -31.54 -6.95 14.01
CA SER A 167 -31.74 -5.50 14.00
C SER A 167 -30.42 -4.76 14.13
N LYS A 168 -30.40 -3.46 13.79
CA LYS A 168 -29.21 -2.59 13.94
C LYS A 168 -28.75 -2.55 15.40
N GLU A 169 -29.65 -2.39 16.35
CA GLU A 169 -29.35 -2.32 17.79
C GLU A 169 -28.71 -3.62 18.29
N LYS A 170 -29.20 -4.77 17.80
CA LYS A 170 -28.66 -6.08 18.13
C LYS A 170 -27.27 -6.26 17.51
N ALA A 171 -27.07 -5.83 16.28
CA ALA A 171 -25.79 -5.84 15.60
C ALA A 171 -24.75 -5.01 16.37
N ILE A 172 -25.07 -3.77 16.73
CA ILE A 172 -24.20 -2.89 17.53
C ILE A 172 -23.85 -3.54 18.88
N LYS A 173 -24.85 -4.04 19.59
CA LYS A 173 -24.63 -4.69 20.90
C LYS A 173 -23.68 -5.90 20.81
N GLN A 174 -23.82 -6.70 19.78
CA GLN A 174 -22.99 -7.90 19.58
C GLN A 174 -21.60 -7.53 19.02
N ALA A 175 -21.48 -6.53 18.18
CA ALA A 175 -20.21 -6.09 17.61
C ALA A 175 -19.32 -5.35 18.62
N ARG A 176 -19.90 -4.63 19.58
CA ARG A 176 -19.20 -3.76 20.55
C ARG A 176 -18.01 -4.45 21.25
N PRO A 177 -18.11 -5.65 21.84
CA PRO A 177 -16.97 -6.29 22.49
C PRO A 177 -15.79 -6.53 21.53
N TYR A 178 -16.05 -6.93 20.31
CA TYR A 178 -15.01 -7.18 19.30
C TYR A 178 -14.36 -5.87 18.84
N PHE A 179 -15.14 -4.81 18.71
CA PHE A 179 -14.64 -3.49 18.38
C PHE A 179 -13.75 -2.95 19.51
N GLU A 180 -14.18 -3.04 20.77
CA GLU A 180 -13.42 -2.61 21.94
C GLU A 180 -12.09 -3.36 22.07
N GLU A 181 -12.06 -4.68 21.84
CA GLU A 181 -10.82 -5.46 21.82
C GLU A 181 -9.89 -5.07 20.66
N ALA A 182 -10.44 -4.85 19.47
CA ALA A 182 -9.66 -4.36 18.34
C ALA A 182 -9.04 -2.98 18.62
N MET A 183 -9.76 -2.10 19.31
CA MET A 183 -9.26 -0.78 19.72
C MET A 183 -8.16 -0.87 20.78
N LYS A 184 -8.27 -1.78 21.76
CA LYS A 184 -7.20 -2.02 22.73
C LYS A 184 -5.91 -2.51 22.07
N PHE A 185 -6.03 -3.34 21.04
CA PHE A 185 -4.88 -3.81 20.28
C PHE A 185 -4.29 -2.71 19.37
N ALA A 186 -5.13 -2.02 18.61
CA ALA A 186 -4.69 -1.09 17.59
C ALA A 186 -4.30 0.29 18.16
N GLY A 187 -4.89 0.71 19.29
CA GLY A 187 -4.66 2.01 19.88
C GLY A 187 -3.21 2.28 20.27
N PRO A 188 -2.54 1.41 21.04
CA PRO A 188 -1.13 1.58 21.39
C PRO A 188 -0.20 1.63 20.19
N LEU A 189 -0.62 1.09 19.04
CA LEU A 189 0.11 1.13 17.78
C LEU A 189 -0.11 2.43 16.99
N GLY A 190 -1.03 3.31 17.44
CA GLY A 190 -1.38 4.53 16.73
C GLY A 190 -2.08 4.30 15.39
N VAL A 191 -2.60 3.09 15.17
CA VAL A 191 -3.23 2.69 13.90
C VAL A 191 -4.70 3.08 13.85
N MET A 192 -5.33 3.24 15.02
CA MET A 192 -6.72 3.66 15.16
C MET A 192 -6.86 4.73 16.23
N PRO A 193 -7.70 5.73 16.01
CA PRO A 193 -8.08 6.67 17.06
C PRO A 193 -8.91 5.96 18.11
N LEU A 194 -8.54 6.08 19.38
CA LEU A 194 -9.21 5.41 20.50
C LEU A 194 -10.34 6.24 21.08
N THR A 195 -10.10 7.54 21.22
CA THR A 195 -11.07 8.55 21.68
C THR A 195 -10.70 9.89 21.07
N ASP A 196 -11.57 10.89 21.15
CA ASP A 196 -11.27 12.25 20.69
C ASP A 196 -10.03 12.84 21.40
N GLU A 197 -9.87 12.58 22.70
CA GLU A 197 -8.69 13.01 23.47
C GLU A 197 -7.41 12.29 23.02
N GLN A 198 -7.49 11.00 22.70
CA GLN A 198 -6.38 10.22 22.20
C GLN A 198 -6.05 10.57 20.75
N ASN A 199 -7.04 10.94 19.93
CA ASN A 199 -6.86 11.49 18.59
C ASN A 199 -6.05 12.78 18.61
N VAL A 200 -6.36 13.70 19.51
CA VAL A 200 -5.61 14.93 19.71
C VAL A 200 -4.15 14.62 20.06
N SER A 201 -3.90 13.63 20.90
CA SER A 201 -2.55 13.19 21.26
C SER A 201 -1.76 12.61 20.08
N VAL A 202 -2.42 11.88 19.19
CA VAL A 202 -1.81 11.31 17.96
C VAL A 202 -1.48 12.40 16.94
N VAL A 203 -2.41 13.35 16.73
CA VAL A 203 -2.21 14.49 15.84
C VAL A 203 -1.06 15.38 16.33
N ASN A 204 -0.97 15.63 17.63
CA ASN A 204 0.08 16.46 18.23
C ASN A 204 1.48 15.81 18.17
N LYS A 205 1.58 14.51 17.86
CA LYS A 205 2.86 13.81 17.66
C LYS A 205 3.32 13.77 16.19
N GLY A 206 2.70 14.57 15.31
CA GLY A 206 3.10 14.65 13.90
C GLY A 206 2.72 13.41 13.06
N GLN A 207 1.93 12.51 13.60
CA GLN A 207 1.35 11.43 12.81
C GLN A 207 0.22 11.97 11.94
N THR A 208 0.11 11.51 10.72
CA THR A 208 -0.99 11.87 9.81
C THR A 208 -2.31 11.69 10.56
N PRO A 209 -3.24 12.65 10.50
CA PRO A 209 -4.56 12.50 11.10
C PRO A 209 -5.14 11.15 10.67
N GLY A 210 -5.34 10.27 11.63
CA GLY A 210 -5.94 8.97 11.37
C GLY A 210 -7.30 9.19 10.71
N VAL A 211 -7.65 8.31 9.79
CA VAL A 211 -9.03 8.26 9.28
C VAL A 211 -9.94 8.17 10.49
N VAL A 212 -10.78 9.18 10.70
CA VAL A 212 -11.83 9.10 11.70
C VAL A 212 -12.75 7.98 11.24
N LEU A 213 -12.63 6.82 11.88
CA LEU A 213 -13.59 5.75 11.65
C LEU A 213 -14.91 6.21 12.26
N PRO A 214 -16.03 6.05 11.55
CA PRO A 214 -17.33 6.34 12.13
C PRO A 214 -17.48 5.53 13.41
N THR A 215 -18.01 6.15 14.44
CA THR A 215 -18.38 5.43 15.66
C THR A 215 -19.37 4.32 15.29
N LEU A 216 -19.49 3.28 16.11
CA LEU A 216 -20.48 2.22 15.90
C LEU A 216 -21.92 2.76 15.82
N ASP A 217 -22.14 3.97 16.33
CA ASP A 217 -23.44 4.65 16.32
C ASP A 217 -23.70 5.41 15.01
N GLU A 218 -22.65 5.70 14.23
CA GLU A 218 -22.69 6.40 12.94
C GLU A 218 -22.60 5.45 11.73
N ALA A 219 -22.36 4.16 11.94
CA ALA A 219 -22.14 3.16 10.89
C ALA A 219 -23.45 2.53 10.36
#